data_590b15024e37221d6530b2c0025f2424
#
_entry.id   590b15024e37221d6530b2c0025f2424
#
_cell.length_a   1.000
_cell.length_b   1.000
_cell.length_c   1.000
_cell.angle_alpha   90.00
_cell.angle_beta   90.00
_cell.angle_gamma   90.00
#
_symmetry.space_group_name_H-M   'P 1'
#
loop_
_entity.id
_entity.type
_entity.pdbx_description
1 polymer ?
#
loop_
_entity_poly.entity_id
_entity_poly.type
_entity_poly.pdbx_seq_one_letter_code
_entity_poly.pdbx_strand_id
1 'polypeptide(L)'
;MQALRLRLSSSEARPLFRLRSYLLYSSSCCSAALLNLNSLPSPPSASSMSTNLFTFPWSAFQCRGIKVSGSDIRVGNIIGKQGRIYEVLKVDHSHEGRGKATIKVELRDIGQGNKVTQRMGTDEDIERVFVRERTFMFMCMDHDGTVVLMDPDTLDQMEVSKDLFGKNCLYLQDEMKVKVQFYDDKPLSASVPKRVTCNVKEGIAATPRNKKVVLDNGLSVEVPPHIVAGDAIVVNTEDDSYIERAKA
;
A
#
# COMPACT_ATOMS: atom_id res chain seq x y z
N MET A 1 53.08 -3.88 -40.47
CA MET A 1 53.77 -4.69 -39.45
C MET A 1 52.75 -4.95 -38.35
N GLN A 2 52.15 -6.12 -38.38
CA GLN A 2 52.10 -7.19 -37.39
C GLN A 2 51.70 -6.67 -36.01
N ALA A 3 50.46 -6.85 -35.59
CA ALA A 3 49.83 -8.03 -34.99
C ALA A 3 50.50 -8.43 -33.69
N LEU A 4 49.72 -8.33 -32.61
CA LEU A 4 49.72 -9.30 -31.51
C LEU A 4 48.41 -9.29 -30.76
N ARG A 5 47.65 -10.34 -31.04
CA ARG A 5 46.51 -10.82 -30.24
C ARG A 5 47.06 -11.46 -28.99
N LEU A 6 46.50 -11.12 -27.85
CA LEU A 6 46.55 -12.00 -26.69
C LEU A 6 45.11 -12.30 -26.20
N ARG A 7 44.69 -13.51 -26.50
CA ARG A 7 43.61 -14.20 -25.84
C ARG A 7 44.13 -14.66 -24.48
N LEU A 8 43.39 -14.39 -23.44
CA LEU A 8 43.47 -15.16 -22.19
C LEU A 8 42.08 -15.62 -21.83
N SER A 9 41.91 -16.92 -21.98
CA SER A 9 40.87 -17.76 -21.44
C SER A 9 41.24 -18.11 -19.99
N SER A 10 40.33 -18.09 -19.09
CA SER A 10 40.26 -19.00 -17.93
C SER A 10 38.90 -18.79 -17.30
N SER A 11 38.06 -19.77 -17.43
CA SER A 11 37.81 -20.93 -16.56
C SER A 11 37.10 -20.54 -15.28
N GLU A 12 35.84 -20.83 -15.34
CA GLU A 12 34.95 -21.51 -14.39
C GLU A 12 35.45 -21.64 -12.94
N ALA A 13 34.63 -21.15 -12.03
CA ALA A 13 34.45 -21.75 -10.73
C ALA A 13 33.03 -21.46 -10.19
N ARG A 14 32.15 -22.43 -10.32
CA ARG A 14 30.88 -22.49 -9.59
C ARG A 14 31.15 -23.08 -8.21
N PRO A 15 30.66 -22.49 -7.12
CA PRO A 15 30.50 -23.23 -5.88
C PRO A 15 29.10 -23.84 -5.81
N LEU A 16 29.08 -25.12 -5.79
CA LEU A 16 27.97 -26.00 -5.36
C LEU A 16 27.65 -25.68 -3.89
N PHE A 17 26.51 -25.11 -3.59
CA PHE A 17 25.98 -25.12 -2.25
C PHE A 17 25.02 -26.29 -2.06
N ARG A 18 25.46 -27.17 -1.18
CA ARG A 18 24.81 -28.37 -0.68
C ARG A 18 23.45 -28.05 -0.06
N LEU A 19 22.45 -28.72 -0.56
CA LEU A 19 21.22 -29.04 0.15
C LEU A 19 21.52 -29.72 1.48
N ARG A 20 21.08 -29.18 2.56
CA ARG A 20 21.02 -29.80 3.86
C ARG A 20 19.55 -29.97 4.26
N SER A 21 19.08 -31.14 3.96
CA SER A 21 17.82 -31.70 4.45
C SER A 21 17.86 -31.78 5.98
N TYR A 22 16.90 -31.18 6.66
CA TYR A 22 16.59 -31.46 8.05
C TYR A 22 15.35 -32.34 8.14
N LEU A 23 15.61 -33.50 8.71
CA LEU A 23 14.71 -34.58 8.98
C LEU A 23 13.60 -34.21 9.95
N LEU A 24 12.45 -34.71 9.61
CA LEU A 24 11.28 -34.97 10.43
C LEU A 24 11.64 -35.62 11.77
N TYR A 25 11.18 -35.06 12.85
CA TYR A 25 11.08 -35.76 14.11
C TYR A 25 9.60 -35.94 14.47
N SER A 26 9.10 -37.11 14.16
CA SER A 26 7.88 -37.65 14.70
C SER A 26 8.23 -38.32 16.03
N SER A 27 7.59 -37.96 17.09
CA SER A 27 7.58 -38.77 18.27
C SER A 27 6.13 -38.99 18.70
N SER A 28 5.71 -40.17 18.30
CA SER A 28 4.61 -40.93 18.85
C SER A 28 5.01 -41.40 20.24
N CYS A 29 4.18 -41.25 21.23
CA CYS A 29 4.22 -42.08 22.41
C CYS A 29 2.82 -42.32 22.94
N CYS A 30 2.32 -43.50 22.60
CA CYS A 30 1.25 -44.16 23.30
C CYS A 30 1.75 -44.65 24.65
N SER A 31 0.96 -44.56 25.68
CA SER A 31 0.89 -45.59 26.71
C SER A 31 -0.43 -45.53 27.44
N ALA A 32 -1.16 -46.58 27.30
CA ALA A 32 -2.34 -46.93 28.01
C ALA A 32 -2.00 -47.33 29.46
N ALA A 33 -2.84 -46.95 30.39
CA ALA A 33 -2.95 -47.63 31.64
C ALA A 33 -4.43 -47.66 32.05
N LEU A 34 -4.98 -48.87 31.96
CA LEU A 34 -6.24 -49.30 32.55
C LEU A 34 -6.08 -49.36 34.08
N LEU A 35 -6.94 -48.78 34.80
CA LEU A 35 -7.33 -49.28 36.12
C LEU A 35 -8.83 -48.98 36.39
N ASN A 36 -9.46 -50.08 36.59
CA ASN A 36 -10.85 -50.32 36.96
C ASN A 36 -11.07 -50.05 38.47
N LEU A 37 -12.24 -49.55 38.87
CA LEU A 37 -13.07 -50.11 39.96
C LEU A 37 -14.12 -49.09 40.45
N ASN A 38 -15.36 -49.47 40.16
CA ASN A 38 -16.56 -49.43 41.00
C ASN A 38 -16.64 -48.48 42.21
N SER A 39 -17.59 -47.62 42.18
CA SER A 39 -18.75 -47.64 43.14
C SER A 39 -19.64 -46.41 42.95
N LEU A 40 -20.91 -46.66 42.68
CA LEU A 40 -22.03 -45.73 42.80
C LEU A 40 -22.24 -45.31 44.24
N PRO A 41 -22.82 -44.14 44.50
CA PRO A 41 -24.26 -44.02 44.62
C PRO A 41 -24.89 -42.82 43.93
N SER A 42 -26.11 -42.99 43.51
CA SER A 42 -27.05 -42.08 42.90
C SER A 42 -27.79 -41.18 43.92
N PRO A 43 -28.72 -40.29 43.51
CA PRO A 43 -28.61 -38.83 43.56
C PRO A 43 -29.57 -38.19 44.60
N PRO A 44 -29.66 -36.88 44.58
CA PRO A 44 -30.99 -36.29 44.62
C PRO A 44 -31.23 -35.26 43.53
N SER A 45 -32.41 -35.33 43.01
CA SER A 45 -33.10 -34.42 42.13
C SER A 45 -33.16 -32.99 42.69
N ALA A 46 -32.68 -32.03 41.90
CA ALA A 46 -33.03 -30.62 42.04
C ALA A 46 -33.11 -29.98 40.68
N SER A 47 -34.31 -29.60 40.37
CA SER A 47 -34.84 -28.65 39.41
C SER A 47 -33.85 -27.91 38.51
N SER A 48 -34.06 -28.16 37.24
CA SER A 48 -33.53 -27.47 36.08
C SER A 48 -33.71 -25.96 36.11
N MET A 49 -32.64 -25.24 36.23
CA MET A 49 -32.53 -23.94 35.59
C MET A 49 -31.57 -24.10 34.39
N SER A 50 -32.16 -24.22 33.22
CA SER A 50 -31.47 -24.17 31.97
C SER A 50 -30.95 -22.74 31.72
N THR A 51 -29.75 -22.46 32.17
CA THR A 51 -28.98 -21.33 31.62
C THR A 51 -28.49 -21.76 30.25
N ASN A 52 -29.27 -21.44 29.23
CA ASN A 52 -28.77 -21.41 27.85
C ASN A 52 -27.68 -20.35 27.78
N LEU A 53 -26.45 -20.76 28.08
CA LEU A 53 -25.25 -20.06 27.61
C LEU A 53 -25.28 -20.16 26.10
N PHE A 54 -25.89 -19.16 25.46
CA PHE A 54 -25.64 -18.87 24.06
C PHE A 54 -24.16 -18.51 23.95
N THR A 55 -23.33 -19.51 23.77
CA THR A 55 -22.04 -19.34 23.15
C THR A 55 -22.33 -18.88 21.71
N PHE A 56 -22.49 -17.57 21.56
CA PHE A 56 -22.41 -16.98 20.22
C PHE A 56 -21.07 -17.36 19.68
N PRO A 57 -20.99 -18.11 18.57
CA PRO A 57 -19.73 -18.21 17.88
C PRO A 57 -19.34 -16.77 17.57
N TRP A 58 -18.21 -16.34 18.05
CA TRP A 58 -17.55 -15.14 17.54
C TRP A 58 -17.29 -15.42 16.06
N SER A 59 -18.31 -15.23 15.26
CA SER A 59 -18.13 -15.11 13.84
C SER A 59 -17.23 -13.89 13.68
N ALA A 60 -15.99 -14.15 13.31
CA ALA A 60 -15.13 -13.12 12.80
C ALA A 60 -16.01 -12.30 11.86
N PHE A 61 -16.28 -11.06 12.21
CA PHE A 61 -16.89 -10.11 11.30
C PHE A 61 -15.91 -9.99 10.15
N GLN A 62 -16.04 -10.87 9.17
CA GLN A 62 -15.48 -10.62 7.86
C GLN A 62 -16.17 -9.33 7.41
N CYS A 63 -15.41 -8.25 7.38
CA CYS A 63 -15.82 -7.02 6.75
C CYS A 63 -15.96 -7.29 5.25
N ARG A 64 -17.03 -8.02 4.89
CA ARG A 64 -17.41 -8.15 3.49
C ARG A 64 -17.82 -6.76 3.05
N GLY A 65 -17.20 -6.28 1.99
CA GLY A 65 -17.58 -5.03 1.39
C GLY A 65 -19.10 -4.99 1.19
N ILE A 66 -19.68 -3.82 1.38
CA ILE A 66 -21.11 -3.63 1.18
C ILE A 66 -21.37 -3.71 -0.32
N LYS A 67 -22.23 -4.62 -0.77
CA LYS A 67 -22.68 -4.66 -2.15
C LYS A 67 -23.57 -3.45 -2.42
N VAL A 68 -23.20 -2.69 -3.44
CA VAL A 68 -23.86 -1.47 -3.89
C VAL A 68 -24.24 -1.64 -5.35
N SER A 69 -25.42 -1.19 -5.74
CA SER A 69 -25.83 -1.16 -7.14
C SER A 69 -24.95 -0.21 -7.95
N GLY A 70 -24.71 -0.54 -9.21
CA GLY A 70 -23.97 0.35 -10.12
C GLY A 70 -24.53 1.77 -10.19
N SER A 71 -25.86 1.95 -10.00
CA SER A 71 -26.51 3.27 -9.95
C SER A 71 -26.06 4.17 -8.80
N ASP A 72 -25.59 3.58 -7.70
CA ASP A 72 -25.24 4.29 -6.47
C ASP A 72 -23.73 4.63 -6.38
N ILE A 73 -22.97 4.32 -7.41
CA ILE A 73 -21.55 4.64 -7.49
C ILE A 73 -21.37 6.15 -7.64
N ARG A 74 -20.52 6.72 -6.78
CA ARG A 74 -20.15 8.13 -6.82
C ARG A 74 -18.63 8.29 -6.93
N VAL A 75 -18.21 9.44 -7.42
CA VAL A 75 -16.81 9.85 -7.44
C VAL A 75 -16.23 9.81 -6.02
N GLY A 76 -15.04 9.25 -5.85
CA GLY A 76 -14.39 9.06 -4.56
C GLY A 76 -14.79 7.77 -3.83
N ASN A 77 -15.71 6.97 -4.36
CA ASN A 77 -15.98 5.64 -3.80
C ASN A 77 -14.82 4.69 -4.12
N ILE A 78 -14.53 3.81 -3.16
CA ILE A 78 -13.55 2.75 -3.35
C ILE A 78 -14.32 1.45 -3.57
N ILE A 79 -14.01 0.77 -4.66
CA ILE A 79 -14.67 -0.46 -5.09
C ILE A 79 -13.69 -1.61 -5.23
N GLY A 80 -14.11 -2.80 -4.80
CA GLY A 80 -13.38 -4.05 -5.01
C GLY A 80 -13.91 -4.77 -6.25
N LYS A 81 -13.03 -5.11 -7.18
CA LYS A 81 -13.36 -5.92 -8.35
C LYS A 81 -12.22 -6.88 -8.66
N GLN A 82 -12.54 -8.17 -8.76
CA GLN A 82 -11.56 -9.23 -9.10
C GLN A 82 -10.32 -9.24 -8.20
N GLY A 83 -10.49 -8.96 -6.89
CA GLY A 83 -9.39 -8.94 -5.94
C GLY A 83 -8.48 -7.71 -6.01
N ARG A 84 -8.82 -6.72 -6.82
CA ARG A 84 -8.15 -5.42 -6.89
C ARG A 84 -9.05 -4.33 -6.35
N ILE A 85 -8.44 -3.27 -5.86
CA ILE A 85 -9.13 -2.14 -5.26
C ILE A 85 -8.94 -0.91 -6.14
N TYR A 86 -10.06 -0.30 -6.50
CA TYR A 86 -10.10 0.84 -7.40
C TYR A 86 -10.79 2.03 -6.75
N GLU A 87 -10.25 3.20 -6.98
CA GLU A 87 -10.88 4.48 -6.67
C GLU A 87 -11.65 4.97 -7.90
N VAL A 88 -12.86 5.44 -7.69
CA VAL A 88 -13.71 6.01 -8.74
C VAL A 88 -13.35 7.46 -8.97
N LEU A 89 -12.75 7.79 -10.12
CA LEU A 89 -12.38 9.16 -10.48
C LEU A 89 -13.52 9.90 -11.16
N LYS A 90 -14.27 9.23 -12.06
CA LYS A 90 -15.34 9.83 -12.83
C LYS A 90 -16.44 8.82 -13.11
N VAL A 91 -17.69 9.31 -13.11
CA VAL A 91 -18.88 8.52 -13.41
C VAL A 91 -19.69 9.25 -14.47
N ASP A 92 -19.85 8.64 -15.62
CA ASP A 92 -20.68 9.15 -16.70
C ASP A 92 -21.88 8.19 -16.91
N HIS A 93 -23.08 8.68 -16.63
CA HIS A 93 -24.32 7.94 -16.87
C HIS A 93 -24.74 8.07 -18.33
N SER A 94 -24.88 6.95 -19.04
CA SER A 94 -25.37 6.91 -20.40
C SER A 94 -26.73 6.23 -20.45
N HIS A 95 -27.74 6.96 -20.87
CA HIS A 95 -29.07 6.45 -21.15
C HIS A 95 -29.23 6.35 -22.66
N GLU A 96 -28.94 5.19 -23.24
CA GLU A 96 -29.13 4.96 -24.69
C GLU A 96 -30.51 4.32 -24.93
N GLY A 97 -31.49 5.16 -25.21
CA GLY A 97 -32.81 4.77 -25.74
C GLY A 97 -33.57 3.76 -24.87
N ARG A 98 -34.09 2.69 -25.51
CA ARG A 98 -34.87 1.61 -24.88
C ARG A 98 -34.01 0.48 -24.28
N GLY A 99 -32.68 0.60 -24.29
CA GLY A 99 -31.75 -0.38 -23.74
C GLY A 99 -31.58 -0.27 -22.21
N LYS A 100 -30.82 -1.23 -21.61
CA LYS A 100 -30.42 -1.14 -20.24
C LYS A 100 -29.52 0.09 -20.07
N ALA A 101 -29.76 0.85 -18.98
CA ALA A 101 -28.90 1.95 -18.63
C ALA A 101 -27.48 1.44 -18.30
N THR A 102 -26.47 2.09 -18.85
CA THR A 102 -25.07 1.77 -18.61
C THR A 102 -24.35 2.95 -18.02
N ILE A 103 -23.38 2.67 -17.16
CA ILE A 103 -22.53 3.66 -16.54
C ILE A 103 -21.11 3.44 -17.04
N LYS A 104 -20.49 4.50 -17.50
CA LYS A 104 -19.07 4.53 -17.82
C LYS A 104 -18.33 5.09 -16.61
N VAL A 105 -17.45 4.29 -16.04
CA VAL A 105 -16.70 4.65 -14.85
C VAL A 105 -15.21 4.69 -15.17
N GLU A 106 -14.55 5.78 -14.79
CA GLU A 106 -13.10 5.87 -14.81
C GLU A 106 -12.58 5.50 -13.43
N LEU A 107 -11.79 4.45 -13.39
CA LEU A 107 -11.23 3.84 -12.19
C LEU A 107 -9.73 4.06 -12.13
N ARG A 108 -9.21 4.29 -10.94
CA ARG A 108 -7.78 4.30 -10.66
C ARG A 108 -7.46 3.12 -9.76
N ASP A 109 -6.57 2.25 -10.18
CA ASP A 109 -6.03 1.19 -9.32
C ASP A 109 -5.20 1.84 -8.21
N ILE A 110 -5.56 1.61 -6.96
CA ILE A 110 -4.87 2.22 -5.81
C ILE A 110 -3.46 1.65 -5.65
N GLY A 111 -3.27 0.34 -5.92
CA GLY A 111 -1.96 -0.30 -5.78
C GLY A 111 -0.97 0.09 -6.88
N GLN A 112 -1.43 0.19 -8.13
CA GLN A 112 -0.56 0.45 -9.28
C GLN A 112 -0.65 1.88 -9.83
N GLY A 113 -1.66 2.65 -9.42
CA GLY A 113 -1.91 4.00 -9.92
C GLY A 113 -2.45 4.08 -11.36
N ASN A 114 -2.68 2.93 -12.02
CA ASN A 114 -3.14 2.88 -13.39
C ASN A 114 -4.61 3.29 -13.51
N LYS A 115 -4.94 4.06 -14.56
CA LYS A 115 -6.31 4.45 -14.87
C LYS A 115 -6.93 3.44 -15.85
N VAL A 116 -8.11 2.95 -15.51
CA VAL A 116 -8.88 2.01 -16.33
C VAL A 116 -10.29 2.55 -16.51
N THR A 117 -10.79 2.56 -17.76
CA THR A 117 -12.16 2.94 -18.03
C THR A 117 -12.99 1.67 -18.22
N GLN A 118 -14.07 1.52 -17.45
CA GLN A 118 -14.99 0.40 -17.56
C GLN A 118 -16.44 0.85 -17.80
N ARG A 119 -17.18 0.05 -18.55
CA ARG A 119 -18.64 0.16 -18.66
C ARG A 119 -19.28 -0.91 -17.80
N MET A 120 -20.25 -0.51 -17.00
CA MET A 120 -20.98 -1.37 -16.06
C MET A 120 -22.48 -1.15 -16.24
N GLY A 121 -23.25 -2.19 -15.97
CA GLY A 121 -24.72 -2.05 -15.90
C GLY A 121 -25.15 -1.33 -14.63
N THR A 122 -26.24 -0.58 -14.68
CA THR A 122 -26.82 0.03 -13.47
C THR A 122 -27.27 -0.98 -12.43
N ASP A 123 -27.61 -2.20 -12.90
CA ASP A 123 -28.09 -3.29 -12.07
C ASP A 123 -26.95 -4.22 -11.59
N GLU A 124 -25.70 -3.93 -11.94
CA GLU A 124 -24.52 -4.73 -11.53
C GLU A 124 -24.21 -4.49 -10.06
N ASP A 125 -24.13 -5.59 -9.29
CA ASP A 125 -23.70 -5.54 -7.89
C ASP A 125 -22.20 -5.34 -7.81
N ILE A 126 -21.78 -4.27 -7.16
CA ILE A 126 -20.38 -3.90 -6.97
C ILE A 126 -20.06 -3.87 -5.50
N GLU A 127 -18.93 -4.42 -5.13
CA GLU A 127 -18.47 -4.44 -3.75
C GLU A 127 -17.82 -3.10 -3.40
N ARG A 128 -18.45 -2.35 -2.49
CA ARG A 128 -17.86 -1.14 -1.93
C ARG A 128 -16.95 -1.50 -0.77
N VAL A 129 -15.72 -1.02 -0.85
CA VAL A 129 -14.66 -1.27 0.13
C VAL A 129 -14.43 -0.04 0.98
N PHE A 130 -14.24 -0.24 2.28
CA PHE A 130 -13.86 0.83 3.19
C PHE A 130 -12.37 0.77 3.46
N VAL A 131 -11.68 1.85 3.12
CA VAL A 131 -10.27 2.04 3.39
C VAL A 131 -10.12 2.98 4.57
N ARG A 132 -9.26 2.61 5.53
CA ARG A 132 -8.90 3.45 6.66
C ARG A 132 -7.65 4.23 6.32
N GLU A 133 -7.67 5.54 6.52
CA GLU A 133 -6.49 6.39 6.37
C GLU A 133 -5.93 6.70 7.75
N ARG A 134 -4.62 6.46 7.92
CA ARG A 134 -3.87 6.83 9.12
C ARG A 134 -2.65 7.66 8.73
N THR A 135 -2.28 8.56 9.63
CA THR A 135 -1.10 9.42 9.44
C THR A 135 0.06 8.86 10.25
N PHE A 136 1.19 8.69 9.60
CA PHE A 136 2.44 8.21 10.19
C PHE A 136 3.53 9.27 10.02
N MET A 137 4.58 9.13 10.80
CA MET A 137 5.80 9.92 10.67
C MET A 137 6.86 9.06 9.97
N PHE A 138 7.47 9.60 8.93
CA PHE A 138 8.60 8.94 8.26
C PHE A 138 9.85 9.03 9.14
N MET A 139 10.52 7.91 9.35
CA MET A 139 11.75 7.84 10.15
C MET A 139 12.98 7.69 9.27
N CYS A 140 13.05 6.62 8.52
CA CYS A 140 14.17 6.34 7.63
C CYS A 140 13.77 5.38 6.51
N MET A 141 14.62 5.31 5.50
CA MET A 141 14.52 4.32 4.44
C MET A 141 15.74 3.43 4.48
N ASP A 142 15.54 2.12 4.50
CA ASP A 142 16.59 1.12 4.51
C ASP A 142 17.17 0.92 3.10
N HIS A 143 18.37 0.33 3.04
CA HIS A 143 19.05 0.02 1.78
C HIS A 143 18.24 -0.95 0.89
N ASP A 144 17.45 -1.83 1.49
CA ASP A 144 16.57 -2.77 0.78
C ASP A 144 15.33 -2.11 0.16
N GLY A 145 15.14 -0.81 0.38
CA GLY A 145 14.00 -0.06 -0.08
C GLY A 145 12.76 -0.23 0.80
N THR A 146 12.96 -0.62 2.05
CA THR A 146 11.92 -0.64 3.08
C THR A 146 11.88 0.72 3.76
N VAL A 147 10.70 1.27 3.88
CA VAL A 147 10.41 2.55 4.54
C VAL A 147 9.91 2.27 5.95
N VAL A 148 10.58 2.81 6.94
CA VAL A 148 10.17 2.70 8.34
C VAL A 148 9.32 3.91 8.70
N LEU A 149 8.10 3.63 9.12
CA LEU A 149 7.12 4.61 9.56
C LEU A 149 6.82 4.43 11.04
N MET A 150 6.57 5.51 11.75
CA MET A 150 6.19 5.51 13.16
C MET A 150 4.80 6.13 13.32
N ASP A 151 3.93 5.48 14.07
CA ASP A 151 2.65 6.05 14.48
C ASP A 151 2.91 7.11 15.56
N PRO A 152 2.49 8.38 15.38
CA PRO A 152 2.74 9.43 16.36
C PRO A 152 1.99 9.22 17.68
N ASP A 153 0.90 8.45 17.69
CA ASP A 153 0.05 8.25 18.86
C ASP A 153 0.51 7.06 19.70
N THR A 154 0.83 5.92 19.04
CA THR A 154 1.21 4.67 19.71
C THR A 154 2.71 4.45 19.80
N LEU A 155 3.49 5.19 18.98
CA LEU A 155 4.94 5.02 18.79
C LEU A 155 5.33 3.64 18.22
N ASP A 156 4.36 2.93 17.66
CA ASP A 156 4.60 1.67 16.98
C ASP A 156 5.31 1.93 15.65
N GLN A 157 6.29 1.09 15.35
CA GLN A 157 7.01 1.12 14.08
C GLN A 157 6.38 0.13 13.10
N MET A 158 6.26 0.56 11.86
CA MET A 158 5.74 -0.23 10.76
C MET A 158 6.67 -0.13 9.56
N GLU A 159 6.99 -1.26 8.98
CA GLU A 159 7.78 -1.36 7.76
C GLU A 159 6.86 -1.46 6.55
N VAL A 160 7.14 -0.64 5.54
CA VAL A 160 6.32 -0.52 4.32
C VAL A 160 7.24 -0.50 3.11
N SER A 161 6.87 -1.19 2.02
CA SER A 161 7.65 -1.13 0.78
C SER A 161 7.59 0.27 0.14
N LYS A 162 8.71 0.74 -0.39
CA LYS A 162 8.80 1.98 -1.18
C LYS A 162 7.85 2.02 -2.37
N ASP A 163 7.48 0.85 -2.91
CA ASP A 163 6.59 0.76 -4.06
C ASP A 163 5.20 1.35 -3.79
N LEU A 164 4.77 1.36 -2.52
CA LEU A 164 3.50 1.97 -2.12
C LEU A 164 3.50 3.51 -2.21
N PHE A 165 4.67 4.13 -2.17
CA PHE A 165 4.85 5.57 -2.41
C PHE A 165 5.02 5.90 -3.89
N GLY A 166 5.39 4.92 -4.72
CA GLY A 166 5.65 5.10 -6.14
C GLY A 166 6.71 6.18 -6.40
N LYS A 167 6.41 7.14 -7.27
CA LYS A 167 7.31 8.24 -7.62
C LYS A 167 7.60 9.19 -6.44
N ASN A 168 6.65 9.30 -5.52
CA ASN A 168 6.73 10.26 -4.42
C ASN A 168 7.72 9.84 -3.33
N CYS A 169 8.30 8.64 -3.43
CA CYS A 169 9.34 8.16 -2.53
C CYS A 169 10.56 9.12 -2.44
N LEU A 170 10.86 9.83 -3.54
CA LEU A 170 11.97 10.78 -3.60
C LEU A 170 11.75 12.05 -2.77
N TYR A 171 10.51 12.34 -2.40
CA TYR A 171 10.16 13.51 -1.57
C TYR A 171 10.14 13.20 -0.07
N LEU A 172 10.41 11.96 0.33
CA LEU A 172 10.44 11.59 1.73
C LEU A 172 11.59 12.32 2.45
N GLN A 173 11.25 13.01 3.51
CA GLN A 173 12.19 13.72 4.39
C GLN A 173 11.98 13.25 5.83
N ASP A 174 13.01 13.31 6.63
CA ASP A 174 12.95 12.93 8.04
C ASP A 174 11.84 13.70 8.77
N GLU A 175 11.14 13.02 9.65
CA GLU A 175 10.01 13.55 10.44
C GLU A 175 8.79 14.01 9.62
N MET A 176 8.73 13.70 8.33
CA MET A 176 7.60 14.04 7.48
C MET A 176 6.36 13.22 7.82
N LYS A 177 5.21 13.90 7.89
CA LYS A 177 3.90 13.24 8.06
C LYS A 177 3.43 12.67 6.72
N VAL A 178 3.25 11.37 6.65
CA VAL A 178 2.76 10.62 5.50
C VAL A 178 1.44 9.98 5.83
N LYS A 179 0.56 9.82 4.85
CA LYS A 179 -0.73 9.18 4.99
C LYS A 179 -0.69 7.81 4.36
N VAL A 180 -1.06 6.79 5.11
CA VAL A 180 -1.12 5.41 4.65
C VAL A 180 -2.56 4.94 4.66
N GLN A 181 -2.99 4.35 3.57
CA GLN A 181 -4.30 3.75 3.42
C GLN A 181 -4.22 2.26 3.70
N PHE A 182 -5.11 1.79 4.58
CA PHE A 182 -5.20 0.41 5.00
C PHE A 182 -6.50 -0.22 4.52
N TYR A 183 -6.37 -1.41 3.99
CA TYR A 183 -7.49 -2.29 3.71
C TYR A 183 -7.24 -3.63 4.39
N ASP A 184 -8.16 -4.06 5.25
CA ASP A 184 -8.06 -5.32 6.01
C ASP A 184 -6.71 -5.43 6.76
N ASP A 185 -6.33 -4.33 7.43
CA ASP A 185 -5.08 -4.15 8.20
C ASP A 185 -3.77 -4.28 7.37
N LYS A 186 -3.88 -4.31 6.05
CA LYS A 186 -2.73 -4.28 5.15
C LYS A 186 -2.54 -2.89 4.55
N PRO A 187 -1.31 -2.38 4.47
CA PRO A 187 -1.04 -1.12 3.78
C PRO A 187 -1.28 -1.31 2.27
N LEU A 188 -2.13 -0.46 1.70
CA LEU A 188 -2.52 -0.52 0.30
C LEU A 188 -1.79 0.53 -0.54
N SER A 189 -1.74 1.75 -0.06
CA SER A 189 -1.01 2.85 -0.67
C SER A 189 -0.54 3.83 0.38
N ALA A 190 0.53 4.56 0.06
CA ALA A 190 1.06 5.61 0.89
C ALA A 190 1.18 6.91 0.08
N SER A 191 0.84 8.02 0.69
CA SER A 191 0.87 9.33 0.06
C SER A 191 1.66 10.32 0.88
N VAL A 192 2.44 11.14 0.17
CA VAL A 192 3.24 12.23 0.72
C VAL A 192 2.38 13.51 0.69
N PRO A 193 2.63 14.51 1.55
CA PRO A 193 1.97 15.81 1.47
C PRO A 193 2.12 16.43 0.08
N LYS A 194 1.09 17.12 -0.40
CA LYS A 194 1.09 17.76 -1.73
C LYS A 194 2.15 18.85 -1.87
N ARG A 195 2.55 19.47 -0.76
CA ARG A 195 3.55 20.54 -0.71
C ARG A 195 4.72 20.09 0.14
N VAL A 196 5.89 20.05 -0.47
CA VAL A 196 7.14 19.67 0.19
C VAL A 196 8.17 20.76 -0.04
N THR A 197 8.90 21.12 1.01
CA THR A 197 10.00 22.08 0.92
C THR A 197 11.28 21.33 0.60
N CYS A 198 11.93 21.69 -0.52
CA CYS A 198 13.18 21.11 -0.95
C CYS A 198 14.23 22.20 -1.15
N ASN A 199 15.51 21.86 -0.96
CA ASN A 199 16.60 22.79 -1.21
C ASN A 199 17.13 22.64 -2.63
N VAL A 200 17.44 23.76 -3.28
CA VAL A 200 18.05 23.78 -4.60
C VAL A 200 19.53 23.49 -4.49
N LYS A 201 19.98 22.38 -5.06
CA LYS A 201 21.39 21.99 -5.08
C LYS A 201 22.17 22.69 -6.19
N GLU A 202 21.70 22.57 -7.42
CA GLU A 202 22.39 23.09 -8.60
C GLU A 202 21.40 23.59 -9.67
N GLY A 203 21.81 24.60 -10.44
CA GLY A 203 21.08 25.05 -11.63
C GLY A 203 21.73 24.55 -12.89
N ILE A 204 21.03 23.76 -13.71
CA ILE A 204 21.60 23.10 -14.89
C ILE A 204 21.54 23.98 -16.13
N ALA A 205 20.44 24.66 -16.38
CA ALA A 205 20.29 25.46 -17.60
C ALA A 205 19.31 26.63 -17.36
N ALA A 206 19.64 27.79 -17.89
CA ALA A 206 18.77 28.95 -17.88
C ALA A 206 18.20 29.15 -19.28
N THR A 207 16.87 29.10 -19.41
CA THR A 207 16.18 29.68 -20.57
C THR A 207 15.74 31.10 -20.22
N PRO A 208 15.38 31.97 -21.18
CA PRO A 208 15.03 33.36 -20.89
C PRO A 208 13.86 33.54 -19.88
N ARG A 209 13.04 32.52 -19.73
CA ARG A 209 11.86 32.56 -18.85
C ARG A 209 11.94 31.63 -17.64
N ASN A 210 12.51 30.44 -17.78
CA ASN A 210 12.56 29.43 -16.73
C ASN A 210 13.98 28.84 -16.63
N LYS A 211 14.34 28.42 -15.43
CA LYS A 211 15.61 27.77 -15.11
C LYS A 211 15.32 26.36 -14.62
N LYS A 212 16.03 25.36 -15.15
CA LYS A 212 15.98 24.01 -14.58
C LYS A 212 16.98 23.90 -13.45
N VAL A 213 16.52 23.44 -12.30
CA VAL A 213 17.33 23.24 -11.11
C VAL A 213 17.22 21.79 -10.67
N VAL A 214 18.28 21.29 -10.04
CA VAL A 214 18.29 19.99 -9.35
C VAL A 214 18.14 20.25 -7.88
N LEU A 215 17.21 19.52 -7.28
CA LEU A 215 16.95 19.54 -5.86
C LEU A 215 17.89 18.58 -5.11
N ASP A 216 17.93 18.68 -3.79
CA ASP A 216 18.69 17.80 -2.90
C ASP A 216 18.31 16.31 -3.04
N ASN A 217 17.07 16.02 -3.35
CA ASN A 217 16.53 14.68 -3.63
C ASN A 217 16.81 14.16 -5.07
N GLY A 218 17.54 14.92 -5.89
CA GLY A 218 17.91 14.53 -7.26
C GLY A 218 16.86 14.80 -8.34
N LEU A 219 15.70 15.33 -7.99
CA LEU A 219 14.67 15.71 -8.95
C LEU A 219 15.01 17.03 -9.64
N SER A 220 14.68 17.13 -10.93
CA SER A 220 14.82 18.36 -11.70
C SER A 220 13.49 19.06 -11.87
N VAL A 221 13.42 20.33 -11.43
CA VAL A 221 12.22 21.15 -11.46
C VAL A 221 12.46 22.43 -12.22
N GLU A 222 11.45 22.93 -12.93
CA GLU A 222 11.50 24.22 -13.59
C GLU A 222 11.10 25.33 -12.63
N VAL A 223 11.99 26.30 -12.43
CA VAL A 223 11.80 27.42 -11.50
C VAL A 223 11.99 28.76 -12.19
N PRO A 224 11.47 29.85 -11.65
CA PRO A 224 11.76 31.20 -12.13
C PRO A 224 13.23 31.56 -12.02
N PRO A 225 13.75 32.52 -12.85
CA PRO A 225 15.17 32.83 -12.93
C PRO A 225 15.76 33.43 -11.64
N HIS A 226 14.94 33.97 -10.75
CA HIS A 226 15.37 34.60 -9.49
C HIS A 226 15.78 33.61 -8.40
N ILE A 227 15.46 32.30 -8.56
CA ILE A 227 15.83 31.27 -7.60
C ILE A 227 17.31 30.92 -7.78
N VAL A 228 18.06 30.88 -6.67
CA VAL A 228 19.50 30.59 -6.65
C VAL A 228 19.77 29.26 -5.94
N ALA A 229 20.93 28.66 -6.22
CA ALA A 229 21.37 27.47 -5.50
C ALA A 229 21.48 27.80 -4.00
N GLY A 230 20.96 26.91 -3.15
CA GLY A 230 20.83 27.10 -1.71
C GLY A 230 19.46 27.65 -1.25
N ASP A 231 18.62 28.10 -2.17
CA ASP A 231 17.28 28.51 -1.82
C ASP A 231 16.37 27.33 -1.48
N ALA A 232 15.53 27.47 -0.45
CA ALA A 232 14.47 26.54 -0.13
C ALA A 232 13.23 26.87 -0.96
N ILE A 233 12.67 25.90 -1.66
CA ILE A 233 11.49 26.07 -2.50
C ILE A 233 10.40 25.05 -2.12
N VAL A 234 9.17 25.45 -2.28
CA VAL A 234 8.01 24.57 -2.12
C VAL A 234 7.61 24.01 -3.48
N VAL A 235 7.56 22.69 -3.56
CA VAL A 235 7.25 21.95 -4.78
C VAL A 235 5.95 21.17 -4.59
N ASN A 236 5.13 21.10 -5.65
CA ASN A 236 3.98 20.22 -5.70
C ASN A 236 4.43 18.79 -6.05
N THR A 237 4.11 17.83 -5.20
CA THR A 237 4.50 16.41 -5.37
C THR A 237 3.68 15.67 -6.43
N GLU A 238 2.55 16.21 -6.89
CA GLU A 238 1.71 15.58 -7.91
C GLU A 238 2.25 15.84 -9.33
N ASP A 239 2.67 17.08 -9.61
CA ASP A 239 3.07 17.56 -10.94
C ASP A 239 4.57 17.89 -11.03
N ASP A 240 5.32 17.70 -9.95
CA ASP A 240 6.73 18.09 -9.84
C ASP A 240 6.97 19.57 -10.21
N SER A 241 6.01 20.44 -9.86
CA SER A 241 6.01 21.86 -10.24
C SER A 241 6.38 22.76 -9.07
N TYR A 242 7.10 23.85 -9.38
CA TYR A 242 7.41 24.91 -8.43
C TYR A 242 6.13 25.66 -8.02
N ILE A 243 5.92 25.89 -6.73
CA ILE A 243 4.81 26.68 -6.20
C ILE A 243 5.32 28.05 -5.74
N GLU A 244 6.20 28.07 -4.76
CA GLU A 244 6.69 29.30 -4.15
C GLU A 244 8.06 29.09 -3.50
N ARG A 245 8.76 30.19 -3.20
CA ARG A 245 9.98 30.17 -2.38
C ARG A 245 9.56 30.04 -0.92
N ALA A 246 10.18 29.09 -0.20
CA ALA A 246 9.94 28.95 1.22
C ALA A 246 10.39 30.23 1.95
N LYS A 247 9.56 30.72 2.85
CA LYS A 247 9.91 31.84 3.73
C LYS A 247 10.82 31.28 4.82
N ALA A 248 11.99 31.88 4.95
CA ALA A 248 12.89 31.60 6.09
C ALA A 248 12.28 32.11 7.39
#